data_a52942907a1d43350288717dbe2c021e
#
_entry.id   a52942907a1d43350288717dbe2c021e
#
_cell.length_a   1.000
_cell.length_b   1.000
_cell.length_c   1.000
_cell.angle_alpha   90.00
_cell.angle_beta   90.00
_cell.angle_gamma   90.00
#
_symmetry.space_group_name_H-M   'P 1'
#
loop_
_entity.id
_entity.type
_entity.pdbx_description
1 polymer ?
#
loop_
_entity_poly.entity_id
_entity_poly.type
_entity_poly.pdbx_seq_one_letter_code
_entity_poly.pdbx_strand_id
1 'polypeptide(L)'
;MSGCPVPDALVVSGAGPYVDPWHDFAATSARLAAILEGLGHRVDITGEVEDALADPGDLRLLVVNIGNPAEPRPPERMVAAAGGLARHLAGGGGLLGIHCSSTSLTGMREWPGILGGRWVRGRTMHPPQDECVVSTTPAAHPITRGLTDFTVVDERYSYLETTPDVTVLYEHRFEDETHPLVWAREAGPGRVVYDALGHHVGSYDAPGHRVLLERAMEWLTSAR
;
A
#
# COMPACT_ATOMS: atom_id res chain seq x y z
N MET A 1 -8.67 34.48 -10.83
CA MET A 1 -9.01 33.07 -11.04
C MET A 1 -8.32 32.31 -9.92
N SER A 2 -9.07 31.90 -8.89
CA SER A 2 -8.51 31.02 -7.85
C SER A 2 -8.28 29.67 -8.51
N GLY A 3 -7.02 29.34 -8.80
CA GLY A 3 -6.66 28.00 -9.21
C GLY A 3 -7.16 27.02 -8.16
N CYS A 4 -7.82 25.93 -8.58
CA CYS A 4 -8.13 24.83 -7.69
C CYS A 4 -6.80 24.38 -7.05
N PRO A 5 -6.72 24.26 -5.72
CA PRO A 5 -5.47 23.86 -5.09
C PRO A 5 -5.07 22.47 -5.60
N VAL A 6 -3.81 22.34 -6.02
CA VAL A 6 -3.26 21.10 -6.55
C VAL A 6 -3.29 20.03 -5.43
N PRO A 7 -3.70 18.77 -5.71
CA PRO A 7 -3.64 17.70 -4.73
C PRO A 7 -2.19 17.42 -4.33
N ASP A 8 -1.96 17.02 -3.08
CA ASP A 8 -0.65 16.61 -2.59
C ASP A 8 -0.57 15.11 -2.28
N ALA A 9 -1.70 14.40 -2.39
CA ALA A 9 -1.79 12.95 -2.33
C ALA A 9 -2.74 12.43 -3.43
N LEU A 10 -2.43 11.24 -3.94
CA LEU A 10 -3.22 10.56 -4.96
C LEU A 10 -3.46 9.10 -4.56
N VAL A 11 -4.74 8.69 -4.57
CA VAL A 11 -5.12 7.29 -4.45
C VAL A 11 -5.35 6.71 -5.84
N VAL A 12 -4.47 5.81 -6.24
CA VAL A 12 -4.60 5.02 -7.47
C VAL A 12 -5.48 3.82 -7.14
N SER A 13 -6.72 3.85 -7.65
CA SER A 13 -7.78 2.89 -7.34
C SER A 13 -7.93 1.86 -8.44
N GLY A 14 -8.19 0.61 -8.08
CA GLY A 14 -8.51 -0.43 -9.06
C GLY A 14 -9.71 -0.03 -9.91
N ALA A 15 -9.49 0.04 -11.23
CA ALA A 15 -10.49 0.31 -12.24
C ALA A 15 -10.13 -0.41 -13.55
N GLY A 16 -11.10 -0.59 -14.44
CA GLY A 16 -10.89 -1.24 -15.74
C GLY A 16 -10.25 -2.62 -15.58
N PRO A 17 -9.04 -2.86 -16.10
CA PRO A 17 -8.37 -4.15 -15.98
C PRO A 17 -7.85 -4.48 -14.57
N TYR A 18 -7.83 -3.50 -13.65
CA TYR A 18 -7.29 -3.63 -12.30
C TYR A 18 -8.36 -3.89 -11.24
N VAL A 19 -9.55 -4.38 -11.64
CA VAL A 19 -10.60 -4.82 -10.73
C VAL A 19 -10.67 -6.34 -10.67
N ASP A 20 -11.24 -6.84 -9.59
CA ASP A 20 -11.65 -8.23 -9.43
C ASP A 20 -12.98 -8.29 -8.68
N PRO A 21 -13.67 -9.44 -8.64
CA PRO A 21 -15.00 -9.53 -8.04
C PRO A 21 -14.99 -9.63 -6.51
N TRP A 22 -13.82 -9.69 -5.88
CA TRP A 22 -13.69 -9.91 -4.43
C TRP A 22 -13.42 -8.62 -3.64
N HIS A 23 -12.91 -7.56 -4.32
CA HIS A 23 -12.48 -6.32 -3.68
C HIS A 23 -13.29 -5.12 -4.18
N ASP A 24 -13.87 -4.37 -3.25
CA ASP A 24 -14.51 -3.08 -3.55
C ASP A 24 -13.46 -1.96 -3.50
N PHE A 25 -12.66 -1.86 -4.57
CA PHE A 25 -11.61 -0.84 -4.67
C PHE A 25 -12.16 0.60 -4.58
N ALA A 26 -13.37 0.84 -5.07
CA ALA A 26 -13.97 2.17 -5.00
C ALA A 26 -14.23 2.58 -3.55
N ALA A 27 -14.85 1.69 -2.76
CA ALA A 27 -15.16 1.96 -1.37
C ALA A 27 -13.92 2.02 -0.48
N THR A 28 -12.94 1.10 -0.67
CA THR A 28 -11.70 1.09 0.09
C THR A 28 -10.81 2.29 -0.26
N SER A 29 -10.73 2.70 -1.53
CA SER A 29 -10.02 3.92 -1.96
C SER A 29 -10.65 5.19 -1.39
N ALA A 30 -11.98 5.28 -1.39
CA ALA A 30 -12.68 6.41 -0.76
C ALA A 30 -12.39 6.48 0.76
N ARG A 31 -12.28 5.34 1.44
CA ARG A 31 -11.93 5.31 2.85
C ARG A 31 -10.48 5.76 3.09
N LEU A 32 -9.53 5.31 2.26
CA LEU A 32 -8.13 5.75 2.32
C LEU A 32 -8.01 7.26 2.07
N ALA A 33 -8.72 7.78 1.09
CA ALA A 33 -8.78 9.23 0.82
C ALA A 33 -9.34 10.00 2.03
N ALA A 34 -10.43 9.53 2.63
CA ALA A 34 -11.01 10.17 3.83
C ALA A 34 -10.05 10.17 5.03
N ILE A 35 -9.19 9.14 5.18
CA ILE A 35 -8.15 9.12 6.20
C ILE A 35 -7.12 10.22 5.93
N LEU A 36 -6.63 10.33 4.70
CA LEU A 36 -5.68 11.36 4.30
C LEU A 36 -6.24 12.78 4.43
N GLU A 37 -7.50 13.00 4.06
CA GLU A 37 -8.20 14.27 4.24
C GLU A 37 -8.30 14.63 5.73
N GLY A 38 -8.57 13.65 6.59
CA GLY A 38 -8.55 13.82 8.05
C GLY A 38 -7.19 14.24 8.61
N LEU A 39 -6.10 13.89 7.92
CA LEU A 39 -4.74 14.34 8.24
C LEU A 39 -4.38 15.68 7.58
N GLY A 40 -5.30 16.30 6.86
CA GLY A 40 -5.14 17.62 6.24
C GLY A 40 -4.57 17.62 4.83
N HIS A 41 -4.47 16.45 4.19
CA HIS A 41 -4.05 16.35 2.78
C HIS A 41 -5.18 16.71 1.82
N ARG A 42 -4.81 17.19 0.64
CA ARG A 42 -5.72 17.30 -0.51
C ARG A 42 -5.54 16.07 -1.37
N VAL A 43 -6.61 15.32 -1.54
CA VAL A 43 -6.55 13.99 -2.13
C VAL A 43 -7.39 13.92 -3.40
N ASP A 44 -6.81 13.36 -4.45
CA ASP A 44 -7.56 12.90 -5.62
C ASP A 44 -7.57 11.38 -5.67
N ILE A 45 -8.58 10.81 -6.33
CA ILE A 45 -8.70 9.38 -6.62
C ILE A 45 -8.74 9.21 -8.13
N THR A 46 -7.93 8.30 -8.66
CA THR A 46 -7.94 7.99 -10.09
C THR A 46 -7.95 6.50 -10.36
N GLY A 47 -8.63 6.09 -11.44
CA GLY A 47 -8.57 4.74 -11.99
C GLY A 47 -7.61 4.58 -13.16
N GLU A 48 -6.93 5.66 -13.58
CA GLU A 48 -5.95 5.65 -14.67
C GLU A 48 -4.59 5.16 -14.16
N VAL A 49 -4.53 3.87 -13.81
CA VAL A 49 -3.44 3.27 -13.03
C VAL A 49 -2.07 3.54 -13.64
N GLU A 50 -1.87 3.10 -14.89
CA GLU A 50 -0.53 3.19 -15.50
C GLU A 50 -0.10 4.65 -15.76
N ASP A 51 -1.04 5.52 -16.13
CA ASP A 51 -0.75 6.93 -16.42
C ASP A 51 -0.41 7.68 -15.13
N ALA A 52 -1.15 7.44 -14.05
CA ALA A 52 -0.87 8.02 -12.74
C ALA A 52 0.50 7.58 -12.18
N LEU A 53 0.87 6.31 -12.37
CA LEU A 53 2.18 5.81 -11.95
C LEU A 53 3.31 6.29 -12.86
N ALA A 54 3.04 6.53 -14.15
CA ALA A 54 4.03 7.03 -15.11
C ALA A 54 4.36 8.51 -14.89
N ASP A 55 3.40 9.30 -14.48
CA ASP A 55 3.59 10.73 -14.21
C ASP A 55 2.84 11.18 -12.94
N PRO A 56 3.39 10.87 -11.77
CA PRO A 56 2.78 11.25 -10.49
C PRO A 56 2.88 12.76 -10.17
N GLY A 57 3.62 13.55 -10.97
CA GLY A 57 3.82 14.96 -10.69
C GLY A 57 4.55 15.23 -9.37
N ASP A 58 4.21 16.34 -8.70
CA ASP A 58 4.84 16.79 -7.45
C ASP A 58 4.09 16.31 -6.19
N LEU A 59 3.51 15.11 -6.25
CA LEU A 59 2.78 14.55 -5.12
C LEU A 59 3.72 14.20 -3.95
N ARG A 60 3.24 14.39 -2.73
CA ARG A 60 3.92 13.93 -1.52
C ARG A 60 3.69 12.44 -1.27
N LEU A 61 2.51 11.92 -1.64
CA LEU A 61 2.10 10.55 -1.38
C LEU A 61 1.33 9.95 -2.56
N LEU A 62 1.76 8.78 -2.98
CA LEU A 62 0.99 7.85 -3.81
C LEU A 62 0.45 6.71 -2.95
N VAL A 63 -0.85 6.44 -3.03
CA VAL A 63 -1.46 5.23 -2.47
C VAL A 63 -1.88 4.32 -3.61
N VAL A 64 -1.41 3.08 -3.62
CA VAL A 64 -1.70 2.08 -4.65
C VAL A 64 -2.64 1.03 -4.07
N ASN A 65 -3.91 1.10 -4.43
CA ASN A 65 -4.99 0.20 -4.01
C ASN A 65 -5.67 -0.39 -5.25
N ILE A 66 -5.04 -1.39 -5.86
CA ILE A 66 -5.42 -1.97 -7.15
C ILE A 66 -5.37 -3.49 -7.13
N GLY A 67 -6.20 -4.11 -7.95
CA GLY A 67 -6.17 -5.55 -8.23
C GLY A 67 -5.14 -5.94 -9.28
N ASN A 68 -5.12 -7.21 -9.61
CA ASN A 68 -4.23 -7.78 -10.61
C ASN A 68 -4.96 -7.95 -11.95
N PRO A 69 -4.48 -7.37 -13.05
CA PRO A 69 -5.07 -7.55 -14.36
C PRO A 69 -5.12 -9.03 -14.77
N ALA A 70 -6.26 -9.46 -15.31
CA ALA A 70 -6.40 -10.82 -15.87
C ALA A 70 -5.49 -11.02 -17.09
N GLU A 71 -5.30 -9.97 -17.89
CA GLU A 71 -4.46 -9.99 -19.08
C GLU A 71 -3.19 -9.16 -18.87
N PRO A 72 -2.06 -9.56 -19.46
CA PRO A 72 -0.82 -8.79 -19.39
C PRO A 72 -1.03 -7.36 -19.92
N ARG A 73 -0.47 -6.38 -19.23
CA ARG A 73 -0.48 -5.00 -19.66
C ARG A 73 0.64 -4.73 -20.67
N PRO A 74 0.48 -3.72 -21.58
CA PRO A 74 1.51 -3.35 -22.53
C PRO A 74 2.87 -3.08 -21.84
N PRO A 75 3.96 -3.72 -22.27
CA PRO A 75 5.27 -3.57 -21.62
C PRO A 75 5.76 -2.12 -21.52
N GLU A 76 5.49 -1.30 -22.55
CA GLU A 76 5.88 0.10 -22.58
C GLU A 76 5.19 0.93 -21.49
N ARG A 77 3.94 0.60 -21.16
CA ARG A 77 3.21 1.24 -20.04
C ARG A 77 3.81 0.84 -18.70
N MET A 78 4.20 -0.42 -18.54
CA MET A 78 4.87 -0.89 -17.31
C MET A 78 6.25 -0.23 -17.13
N VAL A 79 7.02 -0.06 -18.20
CA VAL A 79 8.30 0.65 -18.16
C VAL A 79 8.10 2.13 -17.80
N ALA A 80 7.11 2.79 -18.40
CA ALA A 80 6.78 4.18 -18.08
C ALA A 80 6.38 4.35 -16.61
N ALA A 81 5.50 3.48 -16.10
CA ALA A 81 5.06 3.47 -14.71
C ALA A 81 6.21 3.22 -13.73
N ALA A 82 7.10 2.27 -14.01
CA ALA A 82 8.29 2.02 -13.22
C ALA A 82 9.21 3.26 -13.17
N GLY A 83 9.40 3.92 -14.32
CA GLY A 83 10.18 5.16 -14.41
C GLY A 83 9.57 6.32 -13.62
N GLY A 84 8.24 6.46 -13.62
CA GLY A 84 7.52 7.46 -12.84
C GLY A 84 7.66 7.24 -11.34
N LEU A 85 7.43 6.00 -10.89
CA LEU A 85 7.63 5.62 -9.49
C LEU A 85 9.07 5.84 -9.01
N ALA A 86 10.05 5.49 -9.85
CA ALA A 86 11.46 5.73 -9.52
C ALA A 86 11.76 7.24 -9.34
N ARG A 87 11.22 8.10 -10.22
CA ARG A 87 11.36 9.57 -10.08
C ARG A 87 10.67 10.10 -8.84
N HIS A 88 9.45 9.63 -8.56
CA HIS A 88 8.70 10.02 -7.36
C HIS A 88 9.48 9.72 -6.08
N LEU A 89 9.98 8.50 -5.93
CA LEU A 89 10.78 8.10 -4.78
C LEU A 89 12.13 8.83 -4.72
N ALA A 90 12.80 9.03 -5.86
CA ALA A 90 14.04 9.81 -5.94
C ALA A 90 13.84 11.28 -5.58
N GLY A 91 12.64 11.83 -5.80
CA GLY A 91 12.22 13.15 -5.35
C GLY A 91 11.85 13.26 -3.87
N GLY A 92 11.87 12.15 -3.13
CA GLY A 92 11.49 12.10 -1.71
C GLY A 92 10.01 11.82 -1.47
N GLY A 93 9.26 11.46 -2.50
CA GLY A 93 7.85 11.08 -2.38
C GLY A 93 7.62 9.81 -1.56
N GLY A 94 6.44 9.68 -0.97
CA GLY A 94 5.98 8.51 -0.24
C GLY A 94 5.16 7.57 -1.13
N LEU A 95 5.24 6.27 -0.87
CA LEU A 95 4.43 5.24 -1.52
C LEU A 95 3.79 4.34 -0.46
N LEU A 96 2.47 4.21 -0.51
CA LEU A 96 1.71 3.26 0.30
C LEU A 96 1.07 2.22 -0.63
N GLY A 97 1.52 0.97 -0.54
CA GLY A 97 0.85 -0.15 -1.20
C GLY A 97 -0.13 -0.82 -0.27
N ILE A 98 -1.34 -1.11 -0.75
CA ILE A 98 -2.42 -1.71 0.03
C ILE A 98 -2.75 -3.10 -0.53
N HIS A 99 -2.89 -4.05 0.36
CA HIS A 99 -3.49 -5.38 0.16
C HIS A 99 -3.09 -6.04 -1.17
N CYS A 100 -3.99 -6.07 -2.15
CA CYS A 100 -3.76 -6.67 -3.46
C CYS A 100 -2.60 -6.06 -4.24
N SER A 101 -2.07 -4.89 -3.85
CA SER A 101 -0.97 -4.28 -4.57
C SER A 101 0.28 -5.18 -4.63
N SER A 102 0.46 -6.12 -3.67
CA SER A 102 1.53 -7.11 -3.71
C SER A 102 1.37 -8.17 -4.80
N THR A 103 0.16 -8.35 -5.34
CA THR A 103 -0.15 -9.26 -6.46
C THR A 103 -0.19 -8.55 -7.79
N SER A 104 -0.25 -7.22 -7.79
CA SER A 104 -0.53 -6.37 -8.94
C SER A 104 0.75 -6.03 -9.72
N LEU A 105 0.59 -5.36 -10.85
CA LEU A 105 1.70 -4.86 -11.69
C LEU A 105 2.71 -5.95 -12.08
N THR A 106 2.24 -7.18 -12.30
CA THR A 106 3.09 -8.37 -12.57
C THR A 106 3.97 -8.22 -13.81
N GLY A 107 3.63 -7.32 -14.73
CA GLY A 107 4.47 -6.96 -15.88
C GLY A 107 5.60 -5.97 -15.57
N MET A 108 5.60 -5.36 -14.38
CA MET A 108 6.64 -4.44 -13.91
C MET A 108 7.66 -5.22 -13.05
N ARG A 109 8.83 -5.49 -13.61
CA ARG A 109 9.87 -6.28 -12.90
C ARG A 109 10.37 -5.60 -11.63
N GLU A 110 10.36 -4.29 -11.60
CA GLU A 110 10.83 -3.44 -10.51
C GLU A 110 9.87 -3.42 -9.32
N TRP A 111 8.58 -3.73 -9.56
CA TRP A 111 7.52 -3.56 -8.55
C TRP A 111 7.80 -4.27 -7.21
N PRO A 112 8.22 -5.56 -7.19
CA PRO A 112 8.56 -6.22 -5.92
C PRO A 112 9.68 -5.52 -5.15
N GLY A 113 10.69 -5.01 -5.86
CA GLY A 113 11.78 -4.24 -5.28
C GLY A 113 11.34 -2.85 -4.80
N ILE A 114 10.43 -2.19 -5.50
CA ILE A 114 9.85 -0.91 -5.10
C ILE A 114 9.01 -1.09 -3.84
N LEU A 115 8.08 -2.06 -3.83
CA LEU A 115 7.17 -2.34 -2.72
C LEU A 115 7.88 -2.93 -1.49
N GLY A 116 9.02 -3.56 -1.69
CA GLY A 116 9.75 -4.28 -0.64
C GLY A 116 9.27 -5.72 -0.43
N GLY A 117 8.45 -6.25 -1.33
CA GLY A 117 7.94 -7.60 -1.24
C GLY A 117 6.91 -7.92 -2.32
N ARG A 118 6.42 -9.15 -2.31
CA ARG A 118 5.46 -9.63 -3.31
C ARG A 118 4.65 -10.83 -2.84
N TRP A 119 3.55 -11.04 -3.50
CA TRP A 119 2.83 -12.31 -3.51
C TRP A 119 3.52 -13.30 -4.45
N VAL A 120 3.79 -14.51 -3.98
CA VAL A 120 4.41 -15.60 -4.77
C VAL A 120 3.37 -16.65 -5.12
N ARG A 121 3.01 -16.76 -6.40
CA ARG A 121 2.03 -17.75 -6.85
C ARG A 121 2.46 -19.18 -6.45
N GLY A 122 1.50 -19.95 -5.92
CA GLY A 122 1.72 -21.31 -5.46
C GLY A 122 2.39 -21.44 -4.09
N ARG A 123 2.72 -20.32 -3.44
CA ARG A 123 3.27 -20.29 -2.08
C ARG A 123 2.46 -19.36 -1.16
N THR A 124 2.34 -18.10 -1.55
CA THR A 124 1.58 -17.11 -0.76
C THR A 124 0.10 -17.46 -0.82
N MET A 125 -0.57 -17.35 0.29
CA MET A 125 -1.99 -17.64 0.46
C MET A 125 -2.56 -16.80 1.60
N HIS A 126 -3.84 -16.89 1.83
CA HIS A 126 -4.49 -16.42 3.05
C HIS A 126 -5.48 -17.48 3.53
N PRO A 127 -5.65 -17.68 4.84
CA PRO A 127 -6.78 -18.42 5.37
C PRO A 127 -8.09 -17.69 5.06
N PRO A 128 -9.25 -18.32 5.26
CA PRO A 128 -10.52 -17.60 5.22
C PRO A 128 -10.51 -16.35 6.09
N GLN A 129 -11.19 -15.29 5.62
CA GLN A 129 -11.32 -14.05 6.38
C GLN A 129 -11.93 -14.31 7.75
N ASP A 130 -11.26 -13.89 8.80
CA ASP A 130 -11.72 -14.01 10.19
C ASP A 130 -11.16 -12.87 11.06
N GLU A 131 -11.60 -12.84 12.34
CA GLU A 131 -10.98 -11.98 13.32
C GLU A 131 -9.60 -12.52 13.69
N CYS A 132 -8.59 -11.67 13.56
CA CYS A 132 -7.21 -12.02 13.84
C CYS A 132 -6.51 -10.99 14.73
N VAL A 133 -5.52 -11.47 15.47
CA VAL A 133 -4.58 -10.62 16.18
C VAL A 133 -3.43 -10.26 15.23
N VAL A 134 -3.19 -8.97 15.10
CA VAL A 134 -2.06 -8.40 14.37
C VAL A 134 -1.08 -7.85 15.39
N SER A 135 0.11 -8.44 15.42
CA SER A 135 1.09 -8.20 16.50
C SER A 135 2.22 -7.29 16.01
N THR A 136 2.63 -6.37 16.87
CA THR A 136 3.81 -5.55 16.65
C THR A 136 5.07 -6.40 16.67
N THR A 137 6.05 -6.07 15.82
CA THR A 137 7.39 -6.65 15.91
C THR A 137 8.26 -5.89 16.92
N PRO A 138 9.40 -6.46 17.35
CA PRO A 138 10.36 -5.75 18.19
C PRO A 138 11.09 -4.59 17.50
N ALA A 139 10.85 -4.38 16.20
CA ALA A 139 11.53 -3.35 15.42
C ALA A 139 11.15 -1.94 15.92
N ALA A 140 12.16 -1.14 16.28
CA ALA A 140 11.95 0.26 16.64
C ALA A 140 11.71 1.09 15.38
N HIS A 141 10.49 1.58 15.20
CA HIS A 141 10.12 2.40 14.05
C HIS A 141 9.20 3.55 14.44
N PRO A 142 9.30 4.74 13.80
CA PRO A 142 8.40 5.87 14.11
C PRO A 142 6.92 5.54 13.99
N ILE A 143 6.54 4.74 12.99
CA ILE A 143 5.15 4.32 12.75
C ILE A 143 4.57 3.55 13.94
N THR A 144 5.34 2.62 14.53
CA THR A 144 4.86 1.72 15.60
C THR A 144 5.11 2.26 17.01
N ARG A 145 5.75 3.42 17.15
CA ARG A 145 6.07 3.99 18.48
C ARG A 145 4.83 4.17 19.34
N GLY A 146 4.74 3.42 20.42
CA GLY A 146 3.62 3.45 21.37
C GLY A 146 2.35 2.76 20.88
N LEU A 147 2.39 2.10 19.74
CA LEU A 147 1.32 1.22 19.29
C LEU A 147 1.49 -0.19 19.90
N THR A 148 0.39 -0.91 19.99
CA THR A 148 0.31 -2.28 20.52
C THR A 148 -0.34 -3.20 19.50
N ASP A 149 -0.41 -4.48 19.82
CA ASP A 149 -1.20 -5.44 19.07
C ASP A 149 -2.66 -5.00 19.00
N PHE A 150 -3.33 -5.35 17.91
CA PHE A 150 -4.74 -5.07 17.71
C PHE A 150 -5.45 -6.24 17.03
N THR A 151 -6.78 -6.25 17.09
CA THR A 151 -7.61 -7.20 16.35
C THR A 151 -8.28 -6.53 15.16
N VAL A 152 -8.41 -7.28 14.09
CA VAL A 152 -9.11 -6.86 12.88
C VAL A 152 -9.77 -8.08 12.22
N VAL A 153 -10.89 -7.88 11.54
CA VAL A 153 -11.45 -8.88 10.63
C VAL A 153 -10.90 -8.59 9.25
N ASP A 154 -10.05 -9.48 8.74
CA ASP A 154 -9.42 -9.29 7.42
C ASP A 154 -8.87 -10.61 6.86
N GLU A 155 -8.41 -10.57 5.61
CA GLU A 155 -7.58 -11.60 5.03
C GLU A 155 -6.14 -11.47 5.52
N ARG A 156 -5.59 -12.54 6.03
CA ARG A 156 -4.21 -12.57 6.52
C ARG A 156 -3.29 -13.17 5.48
N TYR A 157 -2.63 -12.32 4.71
CA TYR A 157 -1.65 -12.80 3.73
C TYR A 157 -0.49 -13.49 4.43
N SER A 158 -0.30 -14.76 4.12
CA SER A 158 0.73 -15.63 4.68
C SER A 158 1.73 -16.01 3.60
N TYR A 159 3.00 -16.19 3.98
CA TYR A 159 4.09 -16.56 3.08
C TYR A 159 4.41 -15.52 2.00
N LEU A 160 4.15 -14.25 2.26
CA LEU A 160 4.66 -13.15 1.43
C LEU A 160 6.20 -13.20 1.41
N GLU A 161 6.78 -12.91 0.25
CA GLU A 161 8.24 -12.75 0.13
C GLU A 161 8.60 -11.27 0.29
N THR A 162 9.47 -10.96 1.23
CA THR A 162 9.98 -9.61 1.47
C THR A 162 11.42 -9.47 1.00
N THR A 163 11.81 -8.25 0.64
CA THR A 163 13.23 -7.92 0.38
C THR A 163 14.00 -7.74 1.69
N PRO A 164 15.34 -7.93 1.69
CA PRO A 164 16.12 -7.85 2.94
C PRO A 164 16.19 -6.47 3.59
N ASP A 165 15.83 -5.42 2.87
CA ASP A 165 15.93 -4.01 3.30
C ASP A 165 14.62 -3.47 3.90
N VAL A 166 13.60 -4.30 4.10
CA VAL A 166 12.38 -3.90 4.80
C VAL A 166 12.52 -4.03 6.31
N THR A 167 11.84 -3.15 7.01
CA THR A 167 11.56 -3.30 8.44
C THR A 167 10.13 -3.79 8.59
N VAL A 168 9.95 -5.02 9.04
CA VAL A 168 8.60 -5.55 9.35
C VAL A 168 8.09 -4.87 10.60
N LEU A 169 6.91 -4.28 10.51
CA LEU A 169 6.26 -3.49 11.58
C LEU A 169 5.21 -4.29 12.32
N TYR A 170 4.41 -5.06 11.56
CA TYR A 170 3.36 -5.92 12.08
C TYR A 170 3.38 -7.27 11.38
N GLU A 171 3.01 -8.29 12.14
CA GLU A 171 2.97 -9.67 11.71
C GLU A 171 1.73 -10.39 12.28
N HIS A 172 1.42 -11.56 11.77
CA HIS A 172 0.45 -12.47 12.37
C HIS A 172 1.01 -13.89 12.47
N ARG A 173 0.37 -14.72 13.27
CA ARG A 173 0.66 -16.14 13.32
C ARG A 173 -0.34 -16.94 12.51
N PHE A 174 0.18 -17.84 11.68
CA PHE A 174 -0.60 -18.82 10.96
C PHE A 174 0.18 -20.14 10.90
N GLU A 175 -0.50 -21.21 11.22
CA GLU A 175 0.13 -22.53 11.44
C GLU A 175 1.35 -22.46 12.35
N ASP A 176 2.22 -22.63 12.74
CA ASP A 176 3.30 -22.40 13.71
C ASP A 176 4.32 -21.34 13.27
N GLU A 177 4.02 -20.58 12.23
CA GLU A 177 4.93 -19.57 11.68
C GLU A 177 4.39 -18.15 11.87
N THR A 178 5.30 -17.18 11.87
CA THR A 178 4.99 -15.74 11.82
C THR A 178 5.14 -15.23 10.40
N HIS A 179 4.18 -14.42 9.98
CA HIS A 179 4.11 -13.88 8.62
C HIS A 179 4.04 -12.36 8.65
N PRO A 180 4.88 -11.64 7.89
CA PRO A 180 4.83 -10.20 7.79
C PRO A 180 3.50 -9.75 7.17
N LEU A 181 2.85 -8.76 7.77
CA LEU A 181 1.65 -8.10 7.23
C LEU A 181 1.94 -6.66 6.82
N VAL A 182 2.70 -5.93 7.63
CA VAL A 182 3.00 -4.52 7.36
C VAL A 182 4.50 -4.32 7.44
N TRP A 183 5.07 -3.64 6.45
CA TRP A 183 6.48 -3.27 6.48
C TRP A 183 6.71 -1.88 5.93
N ALA A 184 7.84 -1.31 6.33
CA ALA A 184 8.34 -0.05 5.83
C ALA A 184 9.77 -0.19 5.31
N ARG A 185 10.15 0.67 4.37
CA ARG A 185 11.54 0.80 3.89
C ARG A 185 11.84 2.23 3.43
N GLU A 186 13.10 2.56 3.48
CA GLU A 186 13.61 3.77 2.84
C GLU A 186 14.08 3.44 1.41
N ALA A 187 13.69 4.26 0.44
CA ALA A 187 14.02 4.12 -0.97
C ALA A 187 14.80 5.37 -1.44
N GLY A 188 16.07 5.48 -1.03
CA GLY A 188 16.84 6.71 -1.17
C GLY A 188 16.22 7.83 -0.32
N PRO A 189 15.86 9.00 -0.90
CA PRO A 189 15.14 10.04 -0.18
C PRO A 189 13.65 9.73 0.00
N GLY A 190 13.07 8.83 -0.80
CA GLY A 190 11.68 8.40 -0.70
C GLY A 190 11.45 7.34 0.38
N ARG A 191 10.20 7.07 0.67
CA ARG A 191 9.77 6.08 1.67
C ARG A 191 8.64 5.22 1.13
N VAL A 192 8.62 3.95 1.54
CA VAL A 192 7.59 3.00 1.11
C VAL A 192 7.04 2.29 2.34
N VAL A 193 5.73 2.14 2.38
CA VAL A 193 5.01 1.24 3.29
C VAL A 193 4.14 0.32 2.47
N TYR A 194 4.11 -0.93 2.84
CA TYR A 194 3.11 -1.88 2.38
C TYR A 194 2.30 -2.36 3.56
N ASP A 195 0.98 -2.44 3.36
CA ASP A 195 0.01 -2.96 4.31
C ASP A 195 -0.80 -4.07 3.63
N ALA A 196 -0.68 -5.30 4.11
CA ALA A 196 -1.38 -6.46 3.58
C ALA A 196 -2.84 -6.53 4.01
N LEU A 197 -3.27 -5.71 4.96
CA LEU A 197 -4.66 -5.57 5.37
C LEU A 197 -5.42 -4.66 4.40
N GLY A 198 -6.75 -4.67 4.49
CA GLY A 198 -7.58 -3.77 3.69
C GLY A 198 -8.44 -4.44 2.64
N HIS A 199 -8.72 -5.74 2.80
CA HIS A 199 -9.61 -6.48 1.89
C HIS A 199 -10.98 -5.80 1.72
N HIS A 200 -11.54 -5.24 2.79
CA HIS A 200 -12.83 -4.54 2.76
C HIS A 200 -12.82 -3.30 3.65
N VAL A 201 -13.84 -2.45 3.49
CA VAL A 201 -13.95 -1.16 4.21
C VAL A 201 -13.90 -1.31 5.74
N GLY A 202 -14.49 -2.39 6.28
CA GLY A 202 -14.49 -2.64 7.73
C GLY A 202 -13.10 -2.84 8.34
N SER A 203 -12.12 -3.27 7.54
CA SER A 203 -10.72 -3.33 7.99
C SER A 203 -10.21 -1.97 8.47
N TYR A 204 -10.54 -0.91 7.74
CA TYR A 204 -10.14 0.47 8.05
C TYR A 204 -10.91 1.08 9.23
N ASP A 205 -11.98 0.44 9.69
CA ASP A 205 -12.76 0.85 10.86
C ASP A 205 -12.21 0.26 12.18
N ALA A 206 -11.35 -0.78 12.09
CA ALA A 206 -10.67 -1.32 13.25
C ALA A 206 -9.73 -0.25 13.85
N PRO A 207 -9.89 0.14 15.13
CA PRO A 207 -9.18 1.29 15.70
C PRO A 207 -7.66 1.17 15.61
N GLY A 208 -7.11 -0.03 15.82
CA GLY A 208 -5.67 -0.27 15.74
C GLY A 208 -5.14 -0.14 14.31
N HIS A 209 -5.84 -0.69 13.32
CA HIS A 209 -5.48 -0.57 11.91
C HIS A 209 -5.61 0.88 11.43
N ARG A 210 -6.66 1.59 11.86
CA ARG A 210 -6.84 3.01 11.53
C ARG A 210 -5.67 3.87 12.01
N VAL A 211 -5.26 3.70 13.27
CA VAL A 211 -4.12 4.46 13.84
C VAL A 211 -2.81 4.09 13.14
N LEU A 212 -2.61 2.81 12.80
CA LEU A 212 -1.45 2.37 12.04
C LEU A 212 -1.36 3.08 10.68
N LEU A 213 -2.46 3.12 9.93
CA LEU A 213 -2.51 3.81 8.62
C LEU A 213 -2.25 5.31 8.75
N GLU A 214 -2.86 5.97 9.73
CA GLU A 214 -2.61 7.39 10.00
C GLU A 214 -1.11 7.64 10.26
N ARG A 215 -0.46 6.84 11.09
CA ARG A 215 0.98 6.92 11.36
C ARG A 215 1.85 6.62 10.15
N ALA A 216 1.45 5.63 9.33
CA ALA A 216 2.13 5.31 8.09
C ALA A 216 2.08 6.49 7.10
N MET A 217 0.90 7.08 6.91
CA MET A 217 0.71 8.24 6.03
C MET A 217 1.48 9.47 6.52
N GLU A 218 1.45 9.77 7.83
CA GLU A 218 2.26 10.83 8.44
C GLU A 218 3.76 10.61 8.20
N TRP A 219 4.26 9.40 8.42
CA TRP A 219 5.66 9.06 8.19
C TRP A 219 6.08 9.20 6.72
N LEU A 220 5.22 8.73 5.81
CA LEU A 220 5.45 8.81 4.36
C LEU A 220 5.50 10.26 3.85
N THR A 221 4.77 11.17 4.49
CA THR A 221 4.66 12.59 4.08
C THR A 221 5.50 13.55 4.92
N SER A 222 6.14 13.05 6.00
CA SER A 222 6.96 13.91 6.86
C SER A 222 8.24 14.38 6.16
N ALA A 223 8.59 15.65 6.36
CA ALA A 223 9.88 16.19 5.92
C ALA A 223 11.04 15.40 6.58
N ARG A 224 12.14 15.25 5.86
CA ARG A 224 13.40 14.72 6.40
C ARG A 224 14.21 15.79 7.09
#